data_529839e98b8f8f70d0407e13c4b55375
#
_entry.id   529839e98b8f8f70d0407e13c4b55375
#
_cell.length_a   1.000
_cell.length_b   1.000
_cell.length_c   1.000
_cell.angle_alpha   90.00
_cell.angle_beta   90.00
_cell.angle_gamma   90.00
#
_symmetry.space_group_name_H-M   'P 1'
#
loop_
_entity.id
_entity.type
_entity.pdbx_description
1 polymer ?
#
loop_
_entity_poly.entity_id
_entity_poly.type
_entity_poly.pdbx_seq_one_letter_code
_entity_poly.pdbx_strand_id
1 'polypeptide(L)'
;MDASLQDGIKSRLALRIAVGAMFFMAGLSFASWASRIPAIQQALHLSDAGLGAVLFAIPAGLMCSLPFTGWVITKIGSRKLLIIAIISYACLLVGLGAARNVFELVACLWCYGFMGNSANIAVNTQAVMTERLYEKPIMASFHGIWSVAGFTGAGIGIFMISEKIIPFQHFVVILLLIVAGVIITSRNLKDDSGKIAETEVILSIRDRLKLLVPLLKLGIIAFCSMICEGTMFDWSGVYFRKVILAQGGWIGAGYFAFMCTMALGRFTADWFAGKYGLKRTLQLSGLLTATGLLVAVLFPYLVPGILGFMLVGVGVSSIVPMIYSSAGKTANMSAGVALTAVSTIGFLGFLVGPPLIGFIAGIATLRASFLLIACMGLSVAIISGKTQL
;
A
#
# COMPACT_ATOMS: atom_id res chain seq x y z
N MET A 1 36.33 -10.63 20.64
CA MET A 1 35.17 -9.74 20.40
C MET A 1 34.40 -9.72 21.68
N ASP A 2 34.23 -8.51 22.26
CA ASP A 2 33.73 -8.30 23.63
C ASP A 2 32.28 -8.79 23.76
N ALA A 3 31.91 -9.49 24.82
CA ALA A 3 30.59 -10.07 25.05
C ALA A 3 29.49 -8.98 25.01
N SER A 4 29.79 -7.79 25.50
CA SER A 4 28.89 -6.62 25.44
C SER A 4 28.60 -6.15 24.01
N LEU A 5 29.55 -6.23 23.10
CA LEU A 5 29.39 -5.93 21.67
C LEU A 5 28.52 -6.98 20.99
N GLN A 6 28.69 -8.25 21.33
CA GLN A 6 27.87 -9.35 20.78
C GLN A 6 26.41 -9.25 21.23
N ASP A 7 26.15 -8.91 22.48
CA ASP A 7 24.78 -8.72 23.00
C ASP A 7 24.11 -7.49 22.38
N GLY A 8 24.86 -6.39 22.17
CA GLY A 8 24.37 -5.22 21.47
C GLY A 8 23.99 -5.52 20.00
N ILE A 9 24.78 -6.32 19.28
CA ILE A 9 24.50 -6.72 17.88
C ILE A 9 23.28 -7.64 17.82
N LYS A 10 23.17 -8.64 18.71
CA LYS A 10 22.03 -9.55 18.80
C LYS A 10 20.74 -8.79 19.08
N SER A 11 20.76 -7.82 19.99
CA SER A 11 19.61 -6.99 20.33
C SER A 11 19.15 -6.13 19.14
N ARG A 12 20.08 -5.53 18.35
CA ARG A 12 19.77 -4.74 17.14
C ARG A 12 19.15 -5.61 16.04
N LEU A 13 19.69 -6.81 15.82
CA LEU A 13 19.16 -7.75 14.83
C LEU A 13 17.77 -8.25 15.22
N ALA A 14 17.55 -8.60 16.49
CA ALA A 14 16.26 -9.05 17.00
C ALA A 14 15.18 -7.97 16.82
N LEU A 15 15.50 -6.71 17.10
CA LEU A 15 14.60 -5.56 16.86
C LEU A 15 14.29 -5.39 15.37
N ARG A 16 15.30 -5.46 14.49
CA ARG A 16 15.10 -5.36 13.04
C ARG A 16 14.21 -6.47 12.50
N ILE A 17 14.40 -7.71 12.95
CA ILE A 17 13.56 -8.85 12.59
C ILE A 17 12.13 -8.64 13.09
N ALA A 18 11.96 -8.18 14.33
CA ALA A 18 10.63 -7.92 14.89
C ALA A 18 9.86 -6.86 14.10
N VAL A 19 10.50 -5.73 13.78
CA VAL A 19 9.87 -4.68 12.98
C VAL A 19 9.56 -5.18 11.56
N GLY A 20 10.48 -5.92 10.94
CA GLY A 20 10.25 -6.55 9.63
C GLY A 20 9.07 -7.52 9.64
N ALA A 21 8.94 -8.34 10.69
CA ALA A 21 7.79 -9.23 10.87
C ALA A 21 6.47 -8.47 11.00
N MET A 22 6.45 -7.31 11.68
CA MET A 22 5.24 -6.47 11.76
C MET A 22 4.86 -5.89 10.38
N PHE A 23 5.82 -5.45 9.58
CA PHE A 23 5.57 -5.05 8.18
C PHE A 23 5.03 -6.21 7.35
N PHE A 24 5.59 -7.41 7.53
CA PHE A 24 5.11 -8.59 6.84
C PHE A 24 3.66 -8.92 7.22
N MET A 25 3.33 -8.92 8.50
CA MET A 25 1.98 -9.22 8.99
C MET A 25 0.95 -8.19 8.49
N ALA A 26 1.31 -6.91 8.46
CA ALA A 26 0.44 -5.86 7.92
C ALA A 26 0.18 -6.08 6.41
N GLY A 27 1.24 -6.36 5.63
CA GLY A 27 1.12 -6.64 4.20
C GLY A 27 0.34 -7.91 3.91
N LEU A 28 0.55 -8.97 4.71
CA LEU A 28 -0.16 -10.24 4.59
C LEU A 28 -1.68 -10.07 4.81
N SER A 29 -2.08 -9.31 5.84
CA SER A 29 -3.49 -8.98 6.09
C SER A 29 -4.12 -8.27 4.89
N PHE A 30 -3.47 -7.20 4.40
CA PHE A 30 -3.96 -6.42 3.27
C PHE A 30 -4.09 -7.25 1.99
N ALA A 31 -3.07 -8.03 1.64
CA ALA A 31 -3.09 -8.85 0.43
C ALA A 31 -4.12 -9.97 0.48
N SER A 32 -4.36 -10.53 1.67
CA SER A 32 -5.42 -11.53 1.87
C SER A 32 -6.80 -10.93 1.62
N TRP A 33 -7.06 -9.71 2.12
CA TRP A 33 -8.28 -8.96 1.77
C TRP A 33 -8.39 -8.75 0.25
N ALA A 34 -7.38 -8.15 -0.37
CA ALA A 34 -7.39 -7.80 -1.79
C ALA A 34 -7.67 -9.03 -2.68
N SER A 35 -7.11 -10.20 -2.34
CA SER A 35 -7.31 -11.43 -3.09
C SER A 35 -8.77 -11.94 -3.05
N ARG A 36 -9.56 -11.52 -2.05
CA ARG A 36 -10.93 -11.99 -1.82
C ARG A 36 -12.03 -11.00 -2.19
N ILE A 37 -11.69 -9.79 -2.62
CA ILE A 37 -12.66 -8.79 -3.07
C ILE A 37 -13.66 -9.37 -4.10
N PRO A 38 -13.23 -10.12 -5.15
CA PRO A 38 -14.17 -10.67 -6.12
C PRO A 38 -15.18 -11.66 -5.51
N ALA A 39 -14.75 -12.47 -4.54
CA ALA A 39 -15.63 -13.44 -3.90
C ALA A 39 -16.67 -12.76 -3.00
N ILE A 40 -16.25 -11.72 -2.26
CA ILE A 40 -17.14 -10.94 -1.38
C ILE A 40 -18.12 -10.11 -2.21
N GLN A 41 -17.66 -9.49 -3.33
CA GLN A 41 -18.54 -8.80 -4.27
C GLN A 41 -19.65 -9.72 -4.78
N GLN A 42 -19.31 -10.96 -5.14
CA GLN A 42 -20.26 -11.94 -5.63
C GLN A 42 -21.23 -12.40 -4.54
N ALA A 43 -20.73 -12.69 -3.34
CA ALA A 43 -21.55 -13.16 -2.21
C ALA A 43 -22.61 -12.13 -1.77
N LEU A 44 -22.28 -10.83 -1.85
CA LEU A 44 -23.18 -9.72 -1.50
C LEU A 44 -23.91 -9.11 -2.71
N HIS A 45 -23.79 -9.71 -3.89
CA HIS A 45 -24.44 -9.25 -5.13
C HIS A 45 -24.17 -7.76 -5.45
N LEU A 46 -22.96 -7.26 -5.15
CA LEU A 46 -22.60 -5.85 -5.39
C LEU A 46 -22.39 -5.60 -6.86
N SER A 47 -23.01 -4.53 -7.39
CA SER A 47 -22.62 -3.95 -8.68
C SER A 47 -21.19 -3.36 -8.61
N ASP A 48 -20.57 -3.03 -9.74
CA ASP A 48 -19.25 -2.43 -9.75
C ASP A 48 -19.27 -1.03 -9.11
N ALA A 49 -20.33 -0.25 -9.36
CA ALA A 49 -20.53 1.02 -8.68
C ALA A 49 -20.72 0.83 -7.17
N GLY A 50 -21.51 -0.16 -6.76
CA GLY A 50 -21.70 -0.53 -5.34
C GLY A 50 -20.40 -0.97 -4.68
N LEU A 51 -19.59 -1.79 -5.35
CA LEU A 51 -18.27 -2.18 -4.85
C LEU A 51 -17.36 -0.96 -4.67
N GLY A 52 -17.29 -0.08 -5.66
CA GLY A 52 -16.49 1.15 -5.57
C GLY A 52 -16.88 2.04 -4.40
N ALA A 53 -18.20 2.20 -4.16
CA ALA A 53 -18.71 2.94 -3.01
C ALA A 53 -18.34 2.26 -1.66
N VAL A 54 -18.44 0.94 -1.60
CA VAL A 54 -18.09 0.17 -0.40
C VAL A 54 -16.59 0.24 -0.10
N LEU A 55 -15.74 0.11 -1.12
CA LEU A 55 -14.28 0.18 -0.98
C LEU A 55 -13.79 1.55 -0.51
N PHE A 56 -14.53 2.62 -0.77
CA PHE A 56 -14.26 3.96 -0.22
C PHE A 56 -14.18 3.99 1.31
N ALA A 57 -14.82 3.05 1.99
CA ALA A 57 -14.79 2.99 3.45
C ALA A 57 -13.37 2.78 4.02
N ILE A 58 -12.48 2.04 3.32
CA ILE A 58 -11.10 1.83 3.75
C ILE A 58 -10.33 3.15 3.84
N PRO A 59 -10.17 3.94 2.75
CA PRO A 59 -9.45 5.20 2.82
C PRO A 59 -10.16 6.25 3.68
N ALA A 60 -11.47 6.21 3.82
CA ALA A 60 -12.20 7.06 4.76
C ALA A 60 -11.82 6.74 6.22
N GLY A 61 -11.77 5.46 6.59
CA GLY A 61 -11.28 5.02 7.90
C GLY A 61 -9.83 5.41 8.14
N LEU A 62 -8.98 5.24 7.12
CA LEU A 62 -7.57 5.66 7.15
C LEU A 62 -7.45 7.16 7.50
N MET A 63 -8.17 8.03 6.78
CA MET A 63 -8.13 9.48 7.02
C MET A 63 -8.60 9.85 8.43
N CYS A 64 -9.67 9.22 8.92
CA CYS A 64 -10.17 9.43 10.28
C CYS A 64 -9.18 8.97 11.35
N SER A 65 -8.33 7.98 11.05
CA SER A 65 -7.34 7.48 12.01
C SER A 65 -6.17 8.44 12.26
N LEU A 66 -5.85 9.34 11.32
CA LEU A 66 -4.65 10.19 11.38
C LEU A 66 -4.55 11.00 12.69
N PRO A 67 -5.54 11.83 13.06
CA PRO A 67 -5.46 12.62 14.29
C PRO A 67 -5.50 11.73 15.53
N PHE A 68 -6.30 10.67 15.51
CA PHE A 68 -6.43 9.73 16.61
C PHE A 68 -5.12 8.98 16.87
N THR A 69 -4.51 8.43 15.82
CA THR A 69 -3.26 7.67 15.91
C THR A 69 -2.12 8.54 16.43
N GLY A 70 -1.99 9.79 15.93
CA GLY A 70 -1.00 10.76 16.43
C GLY A 70 -1.17 11.01 17.92
N TRP A 71 -2.40 11.20 18.38
CA TRP A 71 -2.67 11.41 19.81
C TRP A 71 -2.40 10.14 20.63
N VAL A 72 -2.87 8.97 20.22
CA VAL A 72 -2.68 7.72 20.97
C VAL A 72 -1.20 7.35 21.09
N ILE A 73 -0.42 7.49 20.02
CA ILE A 73 1.00 7.12 20.02
C ILE A 73 1.81 7.94 21.04
N THR A 74 1.43 9.22 21.29
CA THR A 74 2.07 10.04 22.33
C THR A 74 1.71 9.57 23.74
N LYS A 75 0.58 8.91 23.94
CA LYS A 75 0.10 8.44 25.25
C LYS A 75 0.63 7.06 25.63
N ILE A 76 0.54 6.10 24.73
CA ILE A 76 0.85 4.69 25.03
C ILE A 76 2.12 4.18 24.33
N GLY A 77 2.72 4.98 23.44
CA GLY A 77 3.89 4.62 22.65
C GLY A 77 3.57 3.77 21.41
N SER A 78 4.53 3.74 20.47
CA SER A 78 4.34 3.04 19.19
C SER A 78 4.28 1.53 19.36
N ARG A 79 5.01 0.93 20.31
CA ARG A 79 5.00 -0.51 20.56
C ARG A 79 3.62 -1.03 20.91
N LYS A 80 2.98 -0.44 21.92
CA LYS A 80 1.65 -0.88 22.40
C LYS A 80 0.60 -0.64 21.32
N LEU A 81 0.63 0.54 20.70
CA LEU A 81 -0.29 0.85 19.61
C LEU A 81 -0.15 -0.12 18.45
N LEU A 82 1.07 -0.47 18.03
CA LEU A 82 1.33 -1.40 16.93
C LEU A 82 0.73 -2.78 17.21
N ILE A 83 0.94 -3.33 18.41
CA ILE A 83 0.40 -4.63 18.80
C ILE A 83 -1.13 -4.63 18.77
N ILE A 84 -1.75 -3.63 19.38
CA ILE A 84 -3.23 -3.49 19.39
C ILE A 84 -3.75 -3.34 17.97
N ALA A 85 -3.15 -2.46 17.18
CA ALA A 85 -3.63 -2.15 15.84
C ALA A 85 -3.48 -3.34 14.88
N ILE A 86 -2.37 -4.07 14.89
CA ILE A 86 -2.17 -5.25 14.04
C ILE A 86 -3.15 -6.39 14.39
N ILE A 87 -3.34 -6.67 15.69
CA ILE A 87 -4.31 -7.70 16.11
C ILE A 87 -5.72 -7.29 15.72
N SER A 88 -6.12 -6.04 16.01
CA SER A 88 -7.44 -5.53 15.62
C SER A 88 -7.64 -5.56 14.10
N TYR A 89 -6.60 -5.22 13.33
CA TYR A 89 -6.60 -5.27 11.87
C TYR A 89 -6.85 -6.69 11.35
N ALA A 90 -6.20 -7.70 11.95
CA ALA A 90 -6.40 -9.09 11.61
C ALA A 90 -7.77 -9.64 12.06
N CYS A 91 -8.30 -9.21 13.23
CA CYS A 91 -9.65 -9.56 13.67
C CYS A 91 -10.72 -8.98 12.72
N LEU A 92 -10.54 -7.71 12.30
CA LEU A 92 -11.43 -7.06 11.35
C LEU A 92 -11.41 -7.74 9.98
N LEU A 93 -10.24 -8.26 9.54
CA LEU A 93 -10.14 -9.08 8.34
C LEU A 93 -11.10 -10.28 8.41
N VAL A 94 -11.17 -10.98 9.55
CA VAL A 94 -12.13 -12.07 9.76
C VAL A 94 -13.57 -11.55 9.72
N GLY A 95 -13.83 -10.38 10.31
CA GLY A 95 -15.13 -9.69 10.22
C GLY A 95 -15.56 -9.41 8.78
N LEU A 96 -14.62 -9.02 7.90
CA LEU A 96 -14.91 -8.83 6.47
C LEU A 96 -15.34 -10.13 5.79
N GLY A 97 -14.76 -11.27 6.18
CA GLY A 97 -15.15 -12.59 5.67
C GLY A 97 -16.49 -13.10 6.24
N ALA A 98 -16.93 -12.57 7.37
CA ALA A 98 -18.18 -12.92 8.05
C ALA A 98 -19.35 -11.99 7.69
N ALA A 99 -19.10 -10.87 7.02
CA ALA A 99 -20.11 -9.87 6.69
C ALA A 99 -21.23 -10.47 5.81
N ARG A 100 -22.48 -10.30 6.25
CA ARG A 100 -23.69 -10.86 5.63
C ARG A 100 -24.46 -9.85 4.78
N ASN A 101 -24.16 -8.58 4.95
CA ASN A 101 -24.81 -7.49 4.24
C ASN A 101 -23.83 -6.33 4.02
N VAL A 102 -24.24 -5.38 3.19
CA VAL A 102 -23.41 -4.23 2.80
C VAL A 102 -23.06 -3.33 3.98
N PHE A 103 -23.98 -3.14 4.92
CA PHE A 103 -23.75 -2.28 6.08
C PHE A 103 -22.64 -2.86 7.00
N GLU A 104 -22.71 -4.16 7.30
CA GLU A 104 -21.66 -4.85 8.06
C GLU A 104 -20.31 -4.76 7.34
N LEU A 105 -20.29 -4.96 6.02
CA LEU A 105 -19.08 -4.87 5.22
C LEU A 105 -18.48 -3.46 5.28
N VAL A 106 -19.27 -2.40 5.09
CA VAL A 106 -18.82 -0.99 5.13
C VAL A 106 -18.26 -0.63 6.51
N ALA A 107 -18.98 -1.01 7.58
CA ALA A 107 -18.53 -0.75 8.96
C ALA A 107 -17.21 -1.47 9.25
N CYS A 108 -17.08 -2.74 8.86
CA CYS A 108 -15.82 -3.48 9.00
C CYS A 108 -14.69 -2.89 8.17
N LEU A 109 -14.95 -2.47 6.92
CA LEU A 109 -13.94 -1.86 6.04
C LEU A 109 -13.46 -0.52 6.58
N TRP A 110 -14.36 0.30 7.11
CA TRP A 110 -13.99 1.57 7.74
C TRP A 110 -13.07 1.33 8.94
N CYS A 111 -13.45 0.43 9.85
CA CYS A 111 -12.63 0.05 10.99
C CYS A 111 -11.30 -0.60 10.56
N TYR A 112 -11.33 -1.42 9.50
CA TYR A 112 -10.17 -2.06 8.91
C TYR A 112 -9.17 -1.02 8.38
N GLY A 113 -9.64 -0.04 7.62
CA GLY A 113 -8.83 1.09 7.17
C GLY A 113 -8.24 1.91 8.31
N PHE A 114 -9.06 2.17 9.35
CA PHE A 114 -8.66 2.89 10.55
C PHE A 114 -7.53 2.17 11.30
N MET A 115 -7.70 0.89 11.61
CA MET A 115 -6.68 0.10 12.33
C MET A 115 -5.47 -0.21 11.45
N GLY A 116 -5.66 -0.43 10.15
CA GLY A 116 -4.57 -0.62 9.19
C GLY A 116 -3.63 0.57 9.13
N ASN A 117 -4.17 1.79 9.08
CA ASN A 117 -3.33 3.00 9.10
C ASN A 117 -2.70 3.24 10.47
N SER A 118 -3.40 2.96 11.56
CA SER A 118 -2.83 3.04 12.91
C SER A 118 -1.62 2.10 13.07
N ALA A 119 -1.73 0.86 12.53
CA ALA A 119 -0.62 -0.08 12.48
C ALA A 119 0.52 0.44 11.60
N ASN A 120 0.19 1.03 10.42
CA ASN A 120 1.18 1.61 9.51
C ASN A 120 1.99 2.73 10.15
N ILE A 121 1.35 3.69 10.82
CA ILE A 121 2.06 4.78 11.51
C ILE A 121 2.93 4.22 12.63
N ALA A 122 2.40 3.31 13.44
CA ALA A 122 3.12 2.75 14.57
C ALA A 122 4.33 1.90 14.13
N VAL A 123 4.21 1.08 13.06
CA VAL A 123 5.32 0.26 12.56
C VAL A 123 6.40 1.12 11.90
N ASN A 124 6.02 2.18 11.19
CA ASN A 124 6.98 3.13 10.63
C ASN A 124 7.73 3.88 11.74
N THR A 125 7.07 4.24 12.85
CA THR A 125 7.73 4.81 14.03
C THR A 125 8.78 3.85 14.61
N GLN A 126 8.44 2.56 14.76
CA GLN A 126 9.39 1.53 15.18
C GLN A 126 10.53 1.35 14.18
N ALA A 127 10.26 1.44 12.87
CA ALA A 127 11.27 1.35 11.82
C ALA A 127 12.26 2.51 11.88
N VAL A 128 11.81 3.75 12.05
CA VAL A 128 12.67 4.93 12.22
C VAL A 128 13.56 4.79 13.45
N MET A 129 13.01 4.35 14.60
CA MET A 129 13.80 4.11 15.80
C MET A 129 14.82 2.99 15.62
N THR A 130 14.49 1.96 14.83
CA THR A 130 15.40 0.87 14.50
C THR A 130 16.51 1.36 13.58
N GLU A 131 16.20 2.12 12.54
CA GLU A 131 17.16 2.67 11.58
C GLU A 131 18.23 3.51 12.25
N ARG A 132 17.88 4.29 13.29
CA ARG A 132 18.86 5.09 14.07
C ARG A 132 19.94 4.26 14.76
N LEU A 133 19.77 2.93 14.86
CA LEU A 133 20.77 2.02 15.42
C LEU A 133 21.75 1.47 14.35
N TYR A 134 21.53 1.82 13.09
CA TYR A 134 22.32 1.36 11.94
C TYR A 134 23.00 2.55 11.26
N GLU A 135 24.21 2.33 10.77
CA GLU A 135 24.97 3.35 10.02
C GLU A 135 24.44 3.57 8.59
N LYS A 136 23.64 2.62 8.09
CA LYS A 136 23.07 2.63 6.74
C LYS A 136 21.56 2.75 6.81
N PRO A 137 20.92 3.43 5.85
CA PRO A 137 19.48 3.46 5.75
C PRO A 137 18.92 2.05 5.51
N ILE A 138 17.92 1.65 6.28
CA ILE A 138 17.30 0.32 6.20
C ILE A 138 15.77 0.39 5.98
N MET A 139 15.20 1.60 5.91
CA MET A 139 13.74 1.79 5.75
C MET A 139 13.21 1.09 4.50
N ALA A 140 13.91 1.19 3.37
CA ALA A 140 13.52 0.53 2.13
C ALA A 140 13.39 -0.99 2.27
N SER A 141 14.22 -1.62 3.13
CA SER A 141 14.14 -3.05 3.37
C SER A 141 12.84 -3.47 4.08
N PHE A 142 12.30 -2.64 4.97
CA PHE A 142 11.03 -2.89 5.63
C PHE A 142 9.86 -2.80 4.66
N HIS A 143 9.84 -1.78 3.79
CA HIS A 143 8.83 -1.68 2.73
C HIS A 143 8.97 -2.80 1.68
N GLY A 144 10.19 -3.28 1.43
CA GLY A 144 10.44 -4.49 0.63
C GLY A 144 9.80 -5.73 1.25
N ILE A 145 9.95 -5.92 2.58
CA ILE A 145 9.30 -7.02 3.32
C ILE A 145 7.77 -6.94 3.22
N TRP A 146 7.19 -5.73 3.31
CA TRP A 146 5.75 -5.53 3.09
C TRP A 146 5.32 -5.98 1.68
N SER A 147 6.13 -5.70 0.65
CA SER A 147 5.84 -6.13 -0.73
C SER A 147 5.94 -7.65 -0.90
N VAL A 148 6.94 -8.29 -0.23
CA VAL A 148 7.03 -9.76 -0.18
C VAL A 148 5.81 -10.38 0.51
N ALA A 149 5.32 -9.76 1.58
CA ALA A 149 4.08 -10.18 2.24
C ALA A 149 2.86 -10.05 1.31
N GLY A 150 2.80 -8.98 0.52
CA GLY A 150 1.78 -8.78 -0.50
C GLY A 150 1.77 -9.91 -1.53
N PHE A 151 2.93 -10.25 -2.06
CA PHE A 151 3.13 -11.39 -2.95
C PHE A 151 2.73 -12.72 -2.29
N THR A 152 3.18 -12.96 -1.05
CA THR A 152 2.85 -14.17 -0.29
C THR A 152 1.34 -14.29 -0.05
N GLY A 153 0.68 -13.21 0.37
CA GLY A 153 -0.76 -13.20 0.61
C GLY A 153 -1.58 -13.40 -0.67
N ALA A 154 -1.12 -12.85 -1.81
CA ALA A 154 -1.72 -13.10 -3.11
C ALA A 154 -1.62 -14.59 -3.49
N GLY A 155 -0.46 -15.23 -3.27
CA GLY A 155 -0.25 -16.65 -3.50
C GLY A 155 -1.14 -17.53 -2.62
N ILE A 156 -1.21 -17.22 -1.32
CA ILE A 156 -2.14 -17.89 -0.39
C ILE A 156 -3.59 -17.71 -0.87
N GLY A 157 -3.96 -16.50 -1.31
CA GLY A 157 -5.29 -16.23 -1.85
C GLY A 157 -5.63 -17.10 -3.05
N ILE A 158 -4.71 -17.27 -4.00
CA ILE A 158 -4.88 -18.16 -5.17
C ILE A 158 -5.11 -19.60 -4.69
N PHE A 159 -4.26 -20.12 -3.81
CA PHE A 159 -4.39 -21.45 -3.25
C PHE A 159 -5.75 -21.67 -2.58
N MET A 160 -6.16 -20.77 -1.70
CA MET A 160 -7.44 -20.84 -1.00
C MET A 160 -8.66 -20.77 -1.95
N ILE A 161 -8.56 -20.02 -3.05
CA ILE A 161 -9.60 -19.97 -4.10
C ILE A 161 -9.64 -21.29 -4.87
N SER A 162 -8.50 -21.85 -5.22
CA SER A 162 -8.41 -23.12 -5.95
C SER A 162 -9.00 -24.29 -5.16
N GLU A 163 -8.77 -24.30 -3.84
CA GLU A 163 -9.34 -25.29 -2.90
C GLU A 163 -10.78 -24.97 -2.49
N LYS A 164 -11.42 -23.96 -3.09
CA LYS A 164 -12.81 -23.54 -2.78
C LYS A 164 -13.03 -23.15 -1.31
N ILE A 165 -11.97 -22.77 -0.59
CA ILE A 165 -12.05 -22.31 0.79
C ILE A 165 -12.73 -20.94 0.82
N ILE A 166 -13.75 -20.76 1.64
CA ILE A 166 -14.50 -19.50 1.75
C ILE A 166 -13.65 -18.39 2.40
N PRO A 167 -13.95 -17.09 2.12
CA PRO A 167 -13.18 -15.96 2.66
C PRO A 167 -13.03 -15.99 4.18
N PHE A 168 -14.08 -16.33 4.92
CA PHE A 168 -14.05 -16.42 6.38
C PHE A 168 -12.95 -17.38 6.89
N GLN A 169 -12.92 -18.61 6.37
CA GLN A 169 -11.93 -19.62 6.78
C GLN A 169 -10.49 -19.18 6.40
N HIS A 170 -10.31 -18.62 5.20
CA HIS A 170 -9.02 -18.05 4.80
C HIS A 170 -8.55 -17.00 5.81
N PHE A 171 -9.42 -16.06 6.15
CA PHE A 171 -9.07 -14.96 7.05
C PHE A 171 -8.81 -15.39 8.49
N VAL A 172 -9.48 -16.47 8.96
CA VAL A 172 -9.16 -17.08 10.26
C VAL A 172 -7.74 -17.66 10.26
N VAL A 173 -7.32 -18.34 9.18
CA VAL A 173 -5.94 -18.85 9.07
C VAL A 173 -4.94 -17.69 9.13
N ILE A 174 -5.21 -16.60 8.41
CA ILE A 174 -4.34 -15.41 8.44
C ILE A 174 -4.30 -14.77 9.83
N LEU A 175 -5.44 -14.65 10.52
CA LEU A 175 -5.50 -14.16 11.90
C LEU A 175 -4.59 -14.98 12.81
N LEU A 176 -4.68 -16.32 12.76
CA LEU A 176 -3.87 -17.21 13.59
C LEU A 176 -2.37 -17.05 13.31
N LEU A 177 -1.98 -16.92 12.04
CA LEU A 177 -0.58 -16.65 11.65
C LEU A 177 -0.09 -15.30 12.19
N ILE A 178 -0.92 -14.25 12.08
CA ILE A 178 -0.58 -12.91 12.58
C ILE A 178 -0.45 -12.92 14.11
N VAL A 179 -1.40 -13.52 14.83
CA VAL A 179 -1.35 -13.61 16.31
C VAL A 179 -0.09 -14.36 16.75
N ALA A 180 0.22 -15.50 16.15
CA ALA A 180 1.45 -16.24 16.43
C ALA A 180 2.70 -15.38 16.17
N GLY A 181 2.76 -14.68 15.03
CA GLY A 181 3.85 -13.77 14.69
C GLY A 181 4.00 -12.63 15.70
N VAL A 182 2.90 -12.01 16.14
CA VAL A 182 2.91 -10.96 17.16
C VAL A 182 3.42 -11.49 18.50
N ILE A 183 2.97 -12.65 18.96
CA ILE A 183 3.42 -13.26 20.22
C ILE A 183 4.93 -13.49 20.20
N ILE A 184 5.47 -14.00 19.09
CA ILE A 184 6.90 -14.29 18.95
C ILE A 184 7.75 -13.02 18.90
N THR A 185 7.27 -11.98 18.19
CA THR A 185 8.12 -10.83 17.83
C THR A 185 7.92 -9.59 18.71
N SER A 186 6.75 -9.42 19.32
CA SER A 186 6.39 -8.22 20.07
C SER A 186 7.30 -7.88 21.25
N ARG A 187 7.94 -8.90 21.86
CA ARG A 187 8.88 -8.71 22.99
C ARG A 187 10.14 -7.94 22.58
N ASN A 188 10.54 -8.06 21.30
CA ASN A 188 11.73 -7.43 20.77
C ASN A 188 11.49 -6.02 20.20
N LEU A 189 10.26 -5.51 20.21
CA LEU A 189 9.95 -4.15 19.81
C LEU A 189 10.42 -3.16 20.88
N LYS A 190 10.84 -1.96 20.44
CA LYS A 190 11.34 -0.91 21.33
C LYS A 190 10.20 -0.25 22.10
N ASP A 191 10.35 -0.12 23.43
CA ASP A 191 9.40 0.65 24.24
C ASP A 191 9.77 2.14 24.17
N ASP A 192 8.81 2.96 23.73
CA ASP A 192 8.94 4.40 23.52
C ASP A 192 7.86 5.21 24.25
N SER A 193 7.20 4.61 25.23
CA SER A 193 6.13 5.24 26.00
C SER A 193 6.62 6.58 26.59
N GLY A 194 5.98 7.68 26.20
CA GLY A 194 6.23 9.02 26.76
C GLY A 194 7.41 9.79 26.15
N LYS A 195 8.02 9.37 25.02
CA LYS A 195 9.22 10.00 24.46
C LYS A 195 9.04 10.70 23.09
N ILE A 196 7.86 10.76 22.53
CA ILE A 196 7.66 11.38 21.21
C ILE A 196 7.14 12.79 21.39
N ALA A 197 8.06 13.77 21.47
CA ALA A 197 7.75 15.18 21.25
C ALA A 197 8.07 15.49 19.78
N GLU A 198 7.06 15.65 18.94
CA GLU A 198 7.25 16.23 17.60
C GLU A 198 7.38 17.75 17.74
N THR A 199 8.50 18.28 17.24
CA THR A 199 8.64 19.73 17.05
C THR A 199 7.91 20.06 15.74
N GLU A 200 6.68 20.54 15.82
CA GLU A 200 5.99 21.12 14.68
C GLU A 200 6.71 22.39 14.25
N VAL A 201 7.32 22.37 13.07
CA VAL A 201 7.83 23.59 12.43
C VAL A 201 6.65 24.34 11.83
N ILE A 202 6.19 25.38 12.49
CA ILE A 202 5.12 26.26 12.00
C ILE A 202 5.71 27.18 10.92
N LEU A 203 5.46 26.85 9.66
CA LEU A 203 5.80 27.71 8.53
C LEU A 203 4.74 28.80 8.34
N SER A 204 5.17 30.03 7.96
CA SER A 204 4.26 31.09 7.58
C SER A 204 3.45 30.72 6.34
N ILE A 205 2.20 31.23 6.23
CA ILE A 205 1.31 30.95 5.09
C ILE A 205 1.96 31.37 3.76
N ARG A 206 2.74 32.45 3.76
CA ARG A 206 3.43 32.98 2.57
C ARG A 206 4.55 32.06 2.07
N ASP A 207 5.29 31.43 2.98
CA ASP A 207 6.34 30.48 2.63
C ASP A 207 5.75 29.14 2.17
N ARG A 208 4.63 28.73 2.75
CA ARG A 208 3.83 27.59 2.27
C ARG A 208 3.39 27.78 0.81
N LEU A 209 2.90 28.95 0.44
CA LEU A 209 2.42 29.24 -0.93
C LEU A 209 3.53 29.23 -1.99
N LYS A 210 4.71 29.76 -1.71
CA LYS A 210 5.86 29.75 -2.65
C LYS A 210 6.41 28.36 -2.94
N LEU A 211 6.30 27.46 -1.99
CA LEU A 211 6.77 26.08 -2.09
C LEU A 211 5.70 25.13 -2.66
N LEU A 212 4.47 25.62 -2.80
CA LEU A 212 3.34 24.81 -3.24
C LEU A 212 3.48 24.30 -4.68
N VAL A 213 4.01 25.12 -5.61
CA VAL A 213 4.04 24.77 -7.05
C VAL A 213 4.96 23.56 -7.36
N PRO A 214 6.22 23.51 -6.89
CA PRO A 214 7.06 22.33 -7.09
C PRO A 214 6.47 21.07 -6.42
N LEU A 215 5.98 21.22 -5.19
CA LEU A 215 5.38 20.11 -4.44
C LEU A 215 4.06 19.64 -5.04
N LEU A 216 3.26 20.54 -5.64
CA LEU A 216 2.02 20.19 -6.32
C LEU A 216 2.30 19.25 -7.51
N LYS A 217 3.34 19.51 -8.31
CA LYS A 217 3.71 18.61 -9.42
C LYS A 217 4.11 17.23 -8.91
N LEU A 218 4.92 17.15 -7.85
CA LEU A 218 5.28 15.90 -7.21
C LEU A 218 4.05 15.20 -6.61
N GLY A 219 3.16 15.96 -5.97
CA GLY A 219 1.89 15.47 -5.43
C GLY A 219 0.96 14.90 -6.50
N ILE A 220 0.86 15.57 -7.66
CA ILE A 220 0.04 15.06 -8.79
C ILE A 220 0.64 13.77 -9.35
N ILE A 221 1.96 13.66 -9.47
CA ILE A 221 2.60 12.40 -9.89
C ILE A 221 2.33 11.30 -8.86
N ALA A 222 2.43 11.60 -7.56
CA ALA A 222 2.10 10.66 -6.50
C ALA A 222 0.62 10.25 -6.55
N PHE A 223 -0.31 11.20 -6.75
CA PHE A 223 -1.74 10.95 -6.93
C PHE A 223 -2.01 9.98 -8.09
N CYS A 224 -1.46 10.28 -9.28
CA CYS A 224 -1.62 9.43 -10.45
C CYS A 224 -1.02 8.02 -10.25
N SER A 225 0.11 7.92 -9.55
CA SER A 225 0.70 6.62 -9.23
C SER A 225 -0.12 5.84 -8.22
N MET A 226 -0.57 6.49 -7.13
CA MET A 226 -1.33 5.84 -6.08
C MET A 226 -2.73 5.40 -6.54
N ILE A 227 -3.36 6.14 -7.45
CA ILE A 227 -4.63 5.68 -8.06
C ILE A 227 -4.39 4.45 -8.94
N CYS A 228 -3.28 4.37 -9.70
CA CYS A 228 -2.93 3.18 -10.46
C CYS A 228 -2.66 1.99 -9.52
N GLU A 229 -1.88 2.19 -8.48
CA GLU A 229 -1.54 1.15 -7.49
C GLU A 229 -2.80 0.65 -6.76
N GLY A 230 -3.66 1.56 -6.29
CA GLY A 230 -4.94 1.23 -5.64
C GLY A 230 -5.88 0.46 -6.56
N THR A 231 -5.93 0.82 -7.85
CA THR A 231 -6.70 0.07 -8.86
C THR A 231 -6.24 -1.39 -8.93
N MET A 232 -4.94 -1.63 -8.88
CA MET A 232 -4.40 -2.99 -8.92
C MET A 232 -4.73 -3.77 -7.66
N PHE A 233 -4.75 -3.12 -6.49
CA PHE A 233 -5.13 -3.78 -5.24
C PHE A 233 -6.60 -4.18 -5.21
N ASP A 234 -7.49 -3.27 -5.58
CA ASP A 234 -8.92 -3.41 -5.36
C ASP A 234 -9.65 -4.07 -6.53
N TRP A 235 -9.18 -3.84 -7.75
CA TRP A 235 -9.93 -4.17 -8.97
C TRP A 235 -9.29 -5.23 -9.85
N SER A 236 -8.03 -5.64 -9.62
CA SER A 236 -7.38 -6.64 -10.47
C SER A 236 -8.12 -7.97 -10.50
N GLY A 237 -8.52 -8.49 -9.34
CA GLY A 237 -9.29 -9.73 -9.26
C GLY A 237 -10.68 -9.61 -9.89
N VAL A 238 -11.34 -8.45 -9.73
CA VAL A 238 -12.65 -8.17 -10.37
C VAL A 238 -12.49 -8.13 -11.88
N TYR A 239 -11.41 -7.50 -12.38
CA TYR A 239 -11.09 -7.43 -13.81
C TYR A 239 -10.85 -8.82 -14.40
N PHE A 240 -10.04 -9.64 -13.73
CA PHE A 240 -9.77 -11.01 -14.16
C PHE A 240 -11.04 -11.86 -14.20
N ARG A 241 -11.91 -11.72 -13.21
CA ARG A 241 -13.18 -12.45 -13.17
C ARG A 241 -14.17 -11.99 -14.24
N LYS A 242 -14.40 -10.66 -14.38
CA LYS A 242 -15.48 -10.11 -15.21
C LYS A 242 -15.10 -9.82 -16.64
N VAL A 243 -13.85 -9.47 -16.92
CA VAL A 243 -13.37 -9.04 -18.24
C VAL A 243 -12.58 -10.16 -18.91
N ILE A 244 -11.63 -10.78 -18.21
CA ILE A 244 -10.83 -11.89 -18.71
C ILE A 244 -11.59 -13.21 -18.62
N LEU A 245 -12.65 -13.29 -17.79
CA LEU A 245 -13.47 -14.48 -17.53
C LEU A 245 -12.64 -15.64 -16.94
N ALA A 246 -11.63 -15.31 -16.16
CA ALA A 246 -10.78 -16.27 -15.48
C ALA A 246 -11.59 -17.07 -14.43
N GLN A 247 -11.23 -18.33 -14.22
CA GLN A 247 -11.89 -19.24 -13.30
C GLN A 247 -10.93 -19.75 -12.23
N GLY A 248 -11.49 -20.15 -11.07
CA GLY A 248 -10.72 -20.72 -9.96
C GLY A 248 -9.60 -19.80 -9.52
N GLY A 249 -8.43 -20.35 -9.26
CA GLY A 249 -7.24 -19.61 -8.84
C GLY A 249 -6.75 -18.55 -9.84
N TRP A 250 -7.06 -18.70 -11.13
CA TRP A 250 -6.67 -17.73 -12.15
C TRP A 250 -7.28 -16.33 -11.96
N ILE A 251 -8.36 -16.22 -11.17
CA ILE A 251 -8.94 -14.92 -10.77
C ILE A 251 -7.91 -14.07 -10.04
N GLY A 252 -7.07 -14.68 -9.22
CA GLY A 252 -6.01 -13.99 -8.46
C GLY A 252 -4.71 -13.79 -9.23
N ALA A 253 -4.56 -14.40 -10.42
CA ALA A 253 -3.29 -14.42 -11.14
C ALA A 253 -2.77 -13.02 -11.52
N GLY A 254 -3.66 -12.09 -11.89
CA GLY A 254 -3.29 -10.72 -12.20
C GLY A 254 -2.74 -9.97 -10.97
N TYR A 255 -3.42 -10.09 -9.84
CA TYR A 255 -2.97 -9.49 -8.58
C TYR A 255 -1.61 -10.07 -8.13
N PHE A 256 -1.46 -11.38 -8.21
CA PHE A 256 -0.21 -12.06 -7.87
C PHE A 256 0.95 -11.60 -8.75
N ALA A 257 0.75 -11.55 -10.07
CA ALA A 257 1.75 -11.11 -11.04
C ALA A 257 2.17 -9.66 -10.81
N PHE A 258 1.20 -8.77 -10.55
CA PHE A 258 1.42 -7.38 -10.17
C PHE A 258 2.27 -7.28 -8.89
N MET A 259 1.90 -7.97 -7.81
CA MET A 259 2.62 -7.92 -6.53
C MET A 259 4.03 -8.47 -6.63
N CYS A 260 4.23 -9.54 -7.42
CA CYS A 260 5.54 -10.13 -7.66
C CYS A 260 6.49 -9.10 -8.29
N THR A 261 6.06 -8.50 -9.40
CA THR A 261 6.90 -7.55 -10.14
C THR A 261 7.05 -6.22 -9.42
N MET A 262 6.06 -5.78 -8.66
CA MET A 262 6.16 -4.61 -7.80
C MET A 262 7.21 -4.83 -6.69
N ALA A 263 7.22 -6.00 -6.06
CA ALA A 263 8.25 -6.32 -5.06
C ALA A 263 9.66 -6.30 -5.67
N LEU A 264 9.86 -6.97 -6.80
CA LEU A 264 11.13 -6.98 -7.52
C LEU A 264 11.57 -5.58 -7.96
N GLY A 265 10.64 -4.79 -8.49
CA GLY A 265 10.88 -3.43 -8.93
C GLY A 265 11.34 -2.51 -7.78
N ARG A 266 10.78 -2.64 -6.57
CA ARG A 266 11.21 -1.87 -5.39
C ARG A 266 12.65 -2.13 -4.99
N PHE A 267 13.15 -3.36 -5.11
CA PHE A 267 14.55 -3.66 -4.81
C PHE A 267 15.54 -3.15 -5.86
N THR A 268 15.08 -2.93 -7.10
CA THR A 268 15.93 -2.49 -8.21
C THR A 268 15.79 -0.99 -8.50
N ALA A 269 14.78 -0.32 -7.93
CA ALA A 269 14.44 1.07 -8.19
C ALA A 269 15.60 2.04 -7.98
N ASP A 270 16.33 1.92 -6.86
CA ASP A 270 17.45 2.80 -6.52
C ASP A 270 18.62 2.64 -7.51
N TRP A 271 18.88 1.42 -7.97
CA TRP A 271 19.90 1.16 -8.99
C TRP A 271 19.53 1.83 -10.34
N PHE A 272 18.25 1.70 -10.75
CA PHE A 272 17.77 2.35 -11.97
C PHE A 272 17.85 3.88 -11.87
N ALA A 273 17.44 4.46 -10.76
CA ALA A 273 17.53 5.90 -10.53
C ALA A 273 18.98 6.41 -10.52
N GLY A 274 19.89 5.64 -9.92
CA GLY A 274 21.32 5.96 -9.91
C GLY A 274 21.96 5.93 -11.31
N LYS A 275 21.51 4.98 -12.17
CA LYS A 275 22.09 4.80 -13.51
C LYS A 275 21.50 5.75 -14.56
N TYR A 276 20.19 5.95 -14.56
CA TYR A 276 19.46 6.68 -15.61
C TYR A 276 18.97 8.06 -15.18
N GLY A 277 19.07 8.37 -13.91
CA GLY A 277 18.55 9.58 -13.29
C GLY A 277 17.06 9.47 -12.93
N LEU A 278 16.64 10.25 -11.94
CA LEU A 278 15.29 10.25 -11.39
C LEU A 278 14.21 10.51 -12.46
N LYS A 279 14.40 11.55 -13.27
CA LYS A 279 13.45 11.97 -14.31
C LYS A 279 13.14 10.86 -15.31
N ARG A 280 14.18 10.23 -15.89
CA ARG A 280 14.02 9.15 -16.87
C ARG A 280 13.38 7.92 -16.25
N THR A 281 13.74 7.60 -15.02
CA THR A 281 13.15 6.46 -14.29
C THR A 281 11.66 6.68 -14.09
N LEU A 282 11.22 7.87 -13.65
CA LEU A 282 9.80 8.18 -13.50
C LEU A 282 9.04 8.17 -14.83
N GLN A 283 9.66 8.66 -15.92
CA GLN A 283 9.06 8.60 -17.26
C GLN A 283 8.86 7.16 -17.72
N LEU A 284 9.88 6.32 -17.61
CA LEU A 284 9.79 4.91 -17.96
C LEU A 284 8.77 4.18 -17.09
N SER A 285 8.73 4.47 -15.79
CA SER A 285 7.76 3.90 -14.85
C SER A 285 6.31 4.24 -15.24
N GLY A 286 6.04 5.49 -15.58
CA GLY A 286 4.73 5.91 -16.06
C GLY A 286 4.35 5.26 -17.40
N LEU A 287 5.30 5.16 -18.35
CA LEU A 287 5.08 4.48 -19.62
C LEU A 287 4.82 2.98 -19.45
N LEU A 288 5.57 2.29 -18.60
CA LEU A 288 5.35 0.87 -18.29
C LEU A 288 3.96 0.65 -17.66
N THR A 289 3.56 1.51 -16.73
CA THR A 289 2.23 1.46 -16.11
C THR A 289 1.12 1.64 -17.17
N ALA A 290 1.24 2.66 -18.01
CA ALA A 290 0.26 2.91 -19.07
C ALA A 290 0.19 1.77 -20.08
N THR A 291 1.36 1.31 -20.55
CA THR A 291 1.44 0.19 -21.53
C THR A 291 0.86 -1.09 -20.94
N GLY A 292 1.19 -1.41 -19.69
CA GLY A 292 0.65 -2.61 -19.03
C GLY A 292 -0.87 -2.60 -18.93
N LEU A 293 -1.47 -1.48 -18.53
CA LEU A 293 -2.92 -1.32 -18.49
C LEU A 293 -3.54 -1.36 -19.89
N LEU A 294 -2.92 -0.71 -20.89
CA LEU A 294 -3.39 -0.76 -22.27
C LEU A 294 -3.35 -2.18 -22.86
N VAL A 295 -2.31 -2.95 -22.58
CA VAL A 295 -2.22 -4.35 -23.00
C VAL A 295 -3.39 -5.15 -22.42
N ALA A 296 -3.66 -5.00 -21.13
CA ALA A 296 -4.77 -5.70 -20.49
C ALA A 296 -6.15 -5.28 -21.05
N VAL A 297 -6.33 -3.99 -21.39
CA VAL A 297 -7.58 -3.45 -21.94
C VAL A 297 -7.80 -3.87 -23.39
N LEU A 298 -6.75 -3.81 -24.23
CA LEU A 298 -6.87 -4.10 -25.66
C LEU A 298 -6.93 -5.62 -25.93
N PHE A 299 -6.21 -6.39 -25.13
CA PHE A 299 -6.13 -7.84 -25.25
C PHE A 299 -6.63 -8.53 -23.97
N PRO A 300 -7.96 -8.57 -23.71
CA PRO A 300 -8.54 -9.08 -22.46
C PRO A 300 -8.53 -10.62 -22.40
N TYR A 301 -7.36 -11.20 -22.53
CA TYR A 301 -7.10 -12.63 -22.42
C TYR A 301 -6.16 -12.90 -21.24
N LEU A 302 -6.13 -14.15 -20.76
CA LEU A 302 -5.41 -14.51 -19.54
C LEU A 302 -3.92 -14.11 -19.60
N VAL A 303 -3.21 -14.52 -20.63
CA VAL A 303 -1.76 -14.28 -20.75
C VAL A 303 -1.43 -12.81 -20.95
N PRO A 304 -2.04 -12.07 -21.90
CA PRO A 304 -1.84 -10.63 -22.03
C PRO A 304 -2.22 -9.86 -20.74
N GLY A 305 -3.29 -10.25 -20.06
CA GLY A 305 -3.71 -9.64 -18.79
C GLY A 305 -2.65 -9.80 -17.70
N ILE A 306 -2.10 -11.01 -17.52
CA ILE A 306 -1.00 -11.27 -16.59
C ILE A 306 0.23 -10.43 -16.95
N LEU A 307 0.68 -10.47 -18.21
CA LEU A 307 1.85 -9.70 -18.65
C LEU A 307 1.64 -8.19 -18.50
N GLY A 308 0.45 -7.70 -18.83
CA GLY A 308 0.08 -6.31 -18.64
C GLY A 308 0.18 -5.90 -17.18
N PHE A 309 -0.35 -6.70 -16.25
CA PHE A 309 -0.30 -6.42 -14.80
C PHE A 309 1.11 -6.55 -14.23
N MET A 310 1.95 -7.43 -14.79
CA MET A 310 3.39 -7.46 -14.47
C MET A 310 4.08 -6.13 -14.84
N LEU A 311 3.80 -5.58 -16.02
CA LEU A 311 4.34 -4.29 -16.45
C LEU A 311 3.88 -3.16 -15.52
N VAL A 312 2.62 -3.17 -15.11
CA VAL A 312 2.10 -2.19 -14.13
C VAL A 312 2.87 -2.29 -12.81
N GLY A 313 3.11 -3.50 -12.32
CA GLY A 313 3.84 -3.73 -11.07
C GLY A 313 5.26 -3.16 -11.12
N VAL A 314 6.00 -3.41 -12.20
CA VAL A 314 7.32 -2.78 -12.42
C VAL A 314 7.18 -1.26 -12.46
N GLY A 315 6.20 -0.73 -13.21
CA GLY A 315 6.00 0.69 -13.41
C GLY A 315 5.74 1.45 -12.09
N VAL A 316 4.75 1.04 -11.29
CA VAL A 316 4.39 1.77 -10.06
C VAL A 316 5.40 1.60 -8.92
N SER A 317 6.23 0.56 -8.96
CA SER A 317 7.10 0.16 -7.84
C SER A 317 8.03 1.26 -7.36
N SER A 318 8.54 2.09 -8.26
CA SER A 318 9.58 3.09 -8.00
C SER A 318 9.04 4.51 -7.83
N ILE A 319 7.81 4.81 -8.30
CA ILE A 319 7.34 6.19 -8.43
C ILE A 319 7.22 6.86 -7.05
N VAL A 320 6.48 6.27 -6.12
CA VAL A 320 6.22 6.87 -4.80
C VAL A 320 7.50 7.04 -3.97
N PRO A 321 8.37 6.03 -3.80
CA PRO A 321 9.62 6.20 -3.08
C PRO A 321 10.50 7.31 -3.65
N MET A 322 10.60 7.40 -4.97
CA MET A 322 11.40 8.43 -5.65
C MET A 322 10.84 9.83 -5.49
N ILE A 323 9.51 9.97 -5.58
CA ILE A 323 8.83 11.24 -5.36
C ILE A 323 9.05 11.72 -3.92
N TYR A 324 8.95 10.83 -2.94
CA TYR A 324 9.19 11.17 -1.53
C TYR A 324 10.65 11.56 -1.28
N SER A 325 11.60 10.84 -1.87
CA SER A 325 13.01 11.22 -1.82
C SER A 325 13.27 12.61 -2.41
N SER A 326 12.64 12.92 -3.56
CA SER A 326 12.75 14.23 -4.21
C SER A 326 12.10 15.34 -3.37
N ALA A 327 10.91 15.09 -2.83
CA ALA A 327 10.22 16.05 -1.97
C ALA A 327 11.03 16.37 -0.71
N GLY A 328 11.65 15.37 -0.08
CA GLY A 328 12.49 15.54 1.11
C GLY A 328 13.78 16.35 0.87
N LYS A 329 14.22 16.49 -0.40
CA LYS A 329 15.39 17.28 -0.82
C LYS A 329 15.03 18.69 -1.28
N THR A 330 13.74 19.08 -1.25
CA THR A 330 13.32 20.40 -1.69
C THR A 330 13.92 21.47 -0.78
N ALA A 331 14.66 22.42 -1.38
CA ALA A 331 15.30 23.52 -0.66
C ALA A 331 14.27 24.40 0.08
N ASN A 332 14.67 24.96 1.21
CA ASN A 332 13.89 25.90 2.03
C ASN A 332 12.65 25.35 2.75
N MET A 333 12.54 24.02 2.90
CA MET A 333 11.47 23.39 3.66
C MET A 333 12.02 22.20 4.47
N SER A 334 11.42 21.92 5.64
CA SER A 334 11.74 20.67 6.33
C SER A 334 11.24 19.47 5.52
N ALA A 335 12.05 18.40 5.48
CA ALA A 335 11.70 17.18 4.75
C ALA A 335 10.32 16.63 5.19
N GLY A 336 9.98 16.72 6.48
CA GLY A 336 8.70 16.27 7.01
C GLY A 336 7.50 17.03 6.43
N VAL A 337 7.59 18.36 6.31
CA VAL A 337 6.50 19.18 5.73
C VAL A 337 6.34 18.89 4.23
N ALA A 338 7.45 18.78 3.50
CA ALA A 338 7.41 18.46 2.06
C ALA A 338 6.80 17.06 1.81
N LEU A 339 7.23 16.07 2.58
CA LEU A 339 6.67 14.71 2.51
C LEU A 339 5.19 14.68 2.85
N THR A 340 4.77 15.37 3.92
CA THR A 340 3.36 15.44 4.33
C THR A 340 2.51 16.06 3.22
N ALA A 341 2.95 17.15 2.60
CA ALA A 341 2.22 17.79 1.52
C ALA A 341 2.03 16.86 0.31
N VAL A 342 3.11 16.22 -0.13
CA VAL A 342 3.11 15.32 -1.29
C VAL A 342 2.31 14.05 -1.01
N SER A 343 2.47 13.44 0.18
CA SER A 343 1.73 12.23 0.55
C SER A 343 0.24 12.50 0.74
N THR A 344 -0.14 13.66 1.27
CA THR A 344 -1.58 14.03 1.38
C THR A 344 -2.24 14.06 0.02
N ILE A 345 -1.60 14.70 -0.99
CA ILE A 345 -2.12 14.72 -2.36
C ILE A 345 -2.12 13.30 -2.95
N GLY A 346 -1.05 12.52 -2.73
CA GLY A 346 -0.95 11.15 -3.20
C GLY A 346 -2.06 10.25 -2.64
N PHE A 347 -2.33 10.32 -1.33
CA PHE A 347 -3.37 9.51 -0.70
C PHE A 347 -4.79 9.82 -1.18
N LEU A 348 -5.04 11.03 -1.72
CA LEU A 348 -6.30 11.29 -2.42
C LEU A 348 -6.50 10.36 -3.63
N GLY A 349 -5.42 9.83 -4.22
CA GLY A 349 -5.51 8.81 -5.28
C GLY A 349 -6.14 7.51 -4.77
N PHE A 350 -5.72 7.02 -3.61
CA PHE A 350 -6.37 5.86 -2.98
C PHE A 350 -7.80 6.15 -2.54
N LEU A 351 -8.08 7.38 -2.10
CA LEU A 351 -9.43 7.78 -1.66
C LEU A 351 -10.41 7.84 -2.83
N VAL A 352 -10.01 8.47 -3.93
CA VAL A 352 -10.87 8.71 -5.11
C VAL A 352 -10.91 7.50 -6.04
N GLY A 353 -9.85 6.68 -6.06
CA GLY A 353 -9.70 5.56 -6.99
C GLY A 353 -10.88 4.59 -7.00
N PRO A 354 -11.21 3.93 -5.88
CA PRO A 354 -12.26 2.91 -5.86
C PRO A 354 -13.63 3.42 -6.32
N PRO A 355 -14.16 4.57 -5.81
CA PRO A 355 -15.44 5.09 -6.28
C PRO A 355 -15.42 5.56 -7.75
N LEU A 356 -14.31 6.15 -8.21
CA LEU A 356 -14.17 6.58 -9.60
C LEU A 356 -14.24 5.39 -10.57
N ILE A 357 -13.50 4.32 -10.27
CA ILE A 357 -13.49 3.10 -11.09
C ILE A 357 -14.87 2.45 -11.08
N GLY A 358 -15.48 2.31 -9.90
CA GLY A 358 -16.81 1.71 -9.77
C GLY A 358 -17.89 2.51 -10.48
N PHE A 359 -17.85 3.84 -10.39
CA PHE A 359 -18.79 4.73 -11.08
C PHE A 359 -18.68 4.59 -12.61
N ILE A 360 -17.46 4.67 -13.15
CA ILE A 360 -17.23 4.52 -14.60
C ILE A 360 -17.60 3.10 -15.07
N ALA A 361 -17.30 2.07 -14.28
CA ALA A 361 -17.69 0.71 -14.60
C ALA A 361 -19.21 0.54 -14.62
N GLY A 362 -19.95 1.29 -13.79
CA GLY A 362 -21.40 1.27 -13.72
C GLY A 362 -22.10 1.96 -14.90
N ILE A 363 -21.54 3.05 -15.41
CA ILE A 363 -22.13 3.81 -16.56
C ILE A 363 -21.58 3.38 -17.91
N ALA A 364 -20.41 2.72 -17.94
CA ALA A 364 -19.76 2.23 -19.16
C ALA A 364 -19.33 0.78 -18.96
N THR A 365 -18.01 0.55 -18.79
CA THR A 365 -17.46 -0.79 -18.57
C THR A 365 -16.23 -0.72 -17.65
N LEU A 366 -15.89 -1.83 -17.02
CA LEU A 366 -14.66 -1.93 -16.24
C LEU A 366 -13.39 -1.73 -17.11
N ARG A 367 -13.46 -2.09 -18.41
CA ARG A 367 -12.39 -1.78 -19.39
C ARG A 367 -12.21 -0.28 -19.58
N ALA A 368 -13.30 0.49 -19.62
CA ALA A 368 -13.23 1.96 -19.72
C ALA A 368 -12.60 2.58 -18.47
N SER A 369 -12.91 2.05 -17.28
CA SER A 369 -12.24 2.47 -16.04
C SER A 369 -10.73 2.24 -16.12
N PHE A 370 -10.28 1.05 -16.53
CA PHE A 370 -8.85 0.73 -16.68
C PHE A 370 -8.16 1.56 -17.76
N LEU A 371 -8.87 1.95 -18.83
CA LEU A 371 -8.34 2.87 -19.83
C LEU A 371 -8.08 4.27 -19.22
N LEU A 372 -9.00 4.78 -18.40
CA LEU A 372 -8.77 6.03 -17.67
C LEU A 372 -7.54 5.93 -16.77
N ILE A 373 -7.37 4.81 -16.06
CA ILE A 373 -6.21 4.60 -15.21
C ILE A 373 -4.91 4.50 -16.03
N ALA A 374 -4.97 3.94 -17.25
CA ALA A 374 -3.83 3.99 -18.17
C ALA A 374 -3.43 5.43 -18.53
N CYS A 375 -4.40 6.33 -18.71
CA CYS A 375 -4.14 7.77 -18.89
C CYS A 375 -3.48 8.40 -17.65
N MET A 376 -3.82 7.96 -16.43
CA MET A 376 -3.11 8.41 -15.21
C MET A 376 -1.65 7.97 -15.23
N GLY A 377 -1.36 6.70 -15.60
CA GLY A 377 0.00 6.21 -15.79
C GLY A 377 0.77 7.04 -16.83
N LEU A 378 0.15 7.36 -17.97
CA LEU A 378 0.75 8.23 -18.99
C LEU A 378 1.00 9.65 -18.46
N SER A 379 0.10 10.18 -17.64
CA SER A 379 0.25 11.50 -17.01
C SER A 379 1.49 11.56 -16.11
N VAL A 380 1.84 10.48 -15.41
CA VAL A 380 3.10 10.36 -14.67
C VAL A 380 4.30 10.60 -15.60
N ALA A 381 4.32 9.93 -16.76
CA ALA A 381 5.43 10.07 -17.72
C ALA A 381 5.54 11.49 -18.28
N ILE A 382 4.40 12.11 -18.65
CA ILE A 382 4.35 13.46 -19.22
C ILE A 382 4.77 14.52 -18.20
N ILE A 383 4.20 14.46 -16.98
CA ILE A 383 4.46 15.47 -15.94
C ILE A 383 5.93 15.37 -15.47
N SER A 384 6.43 14.15 -15.27
CA SER A 384 7.85 13.93 -14.92
C SER A 384 8.80 14.50 -15.99
N GLY A 385 8.42 14.42 -17.28
CA GLY A 385 9.16 15.02 -18.38
C GLY A 385 9.30 16.54 -18.31
N LYS A 386 8.27 17.22 -17.76
CA LYS A 386 8.19 18.68 -17.64
C LYS A 386 8.62 19.21 -16.27
N THR A 387 9.02 18.35 -15.35
CA THR A 387 9.46 18.72 -14.02
C THR A 387 10.99 18.75 -13.98
N GLN A 388 11.55 19.80 -13.38
CA GLN A 388 12.97 19.84 -13.03
C GLN A 388 13.14 19.02 -11.75
N LEU A 389 13.64 17.80 -11.91
CA LEU A 389 13.84 16.81 -10.83
C LEU A 389 15.32 16.58 -10.62
#